data_588c6a66d4a5696c631dc5335be05fd4
#
_entry.id   588c6a66d4a5696c631dc5335be05fd4
#
_cell.length_a   1.000
_cell.length_b   1.000
_cell.length_c   1.000
_cell.angle_alpha   90.00
_cell.angle_beta   90.00
_cell.angle_gamma   90.00
#
_symmetry.space_group_name_H-M   'P 1'
#
loop_
_entity.id
_entity.type
_entity.pdbx_description
1 polymer ?
#
loop_
_entity_poly.entity_id
_entity_poly.type
_entity_poly.pdbx_seq_one_letter_code
_entity_poly.pdbx_strand_id
1 'polypeptide(L)'
;VELIEPITNIAHVHLDDLVRYEIAKKKLIDNTKAFVEGKKANNCLLFGDAGTGKSSSIKAILNQYYDQGLRMIEVYKHQFKDLNDVIAQIKNRNYKFIIYMDDLSFEEFEIEYKYLKAVIEGGLEKKPDNVLIYATSNRRHLIRETFKDKEDRDEELHTNDTVQEKLSLVARFGVTIYFGKPD
;
A
#
# COMPACT_ATOMS: atom_id res chain seq x y z
N VAL A 1 -20.74 -4.31 -11.24
CA VAL A 1 -19.92 -3.34 -10.48
C VAL A 1 -20.40 -3.34 -9.05
N GLU A 2 -19.52 -3.75 -8.15
CA GLU A 2 -19.82 -3.68 -6.72
C GLU A 2 -19.90 -2.20 -6.31
N LEU A 3 -20.89 -1.87 -5.53
CA LEU A 3 -21.02 -0.52 -4.98
C LEU A 3 -19.93 -0.28 -3.95
N ILE A 4 -19.33 0.91 -4.01
CA ILE A 4 -18.37 1.33 -2.99
C ILE A 4 -19.17 1.70 -1.74
N GLU A 5 -18.94 0.94 -0.66
CA GLU A 5 -19.57 1.22 0.62
C GLU A 5 -18.66 2.07 1.50
N PRO A 6 -19.19 3.10 2.17
CA PRO A 6 -18.39 3.89 3.12
C PRO A 6 -17.96 3.03 4.30
N ILE A 7 -16.72 3.22 4.73
CA ILE A 7 -16.24 2.62 5.97
C ILE A 7 -16.79 3.48 7.12
N THR A 8 -17.82 3.00 7.78
CA THR A 8 -18.51 3.74 8.86
C THR A 8 -18.11 3.32 10.26
N ASN A 9 -17.56 2.12 10.41
CA ASN A 9 -17.13 1.58 11.70
C ASN A 9 -15.62 1.46 11.75
N ILE A 10 -14.95 2.61 11.87
CA ILE A 10 -13.51 2.63 12.07
C ILE A 10 -13.24 2.44 13.55
N ALA A 11 -12.44 1.42 13.89
CA ALA A 11 -11.95 1.30 15.25
C ALA A 11 -11.25 2.60 15.63
N HIS A 12 -11.63 3.20 16.75
CA HIS A 12 -11.06 4.46 17.22
C HIS A 12 -9.63 4.22 17.72
N VAL A 13 -8.72 3.98 16.79
CA VAL A 13 -7.30 3.85 17.07
C VAL A 13 -6.64 5.17 16.70
N HIS A 14 -5.96 5.77 17.64
CA HIS A 14 -5.16 6.97 17.41
C HIS A 14 -3.68 6.61 17.32
N LEU A 15 -2.92 7.35 16.52
CA LEU A 15 -1.48 7.11 16.38
C LEU A 15 -0.74 7.20 17.71
N ASP A 16 -1.22 8.04 18.63
CA ASP A 16 -0.64 8.18 19.97
C ASP A 16 -0.79 6.91 20.83
N ASP A 17 -1.77 6.06 20.52
CA ASP A 17 -1.98 4.79 21.20
C ASP A 17 -0.99 3.71 20.74
N LEU A 18 -0.27 3.96 19.66
CA LEU A 18 0.72 3.04 19.09
C LEU A 18 2.11 3.43 19.62
N VAL A 19 2.52 2.81 20.72
CA VAL A 19 3.70 3.19 21.51
C VAL A 19 5.04 2.84 20.86
N ARG A 20 5.05 2.11 19.73
CA ARG A 20 6.27 1.64 19.08
C ARG A 20 6.40 2.15 17.65
N TYR A 21 7.60 2.01 17.09
CA TYR A 21 7.86 2.31 15.67
C TYR A 21 7.74 3.79 15.30
N GLU A 22 8.33 4.67 16.11
CA GLU A 22 8.25 6.12 15.93
C GLU A 22 8.72 6.59 14.55
N ILE A 23 9.81 6.00 14.03
CA ILE A 23 10.33 6.35 12.70
C ILE A 23 9.35 5.95 11.62
N ALA A 24 8.80 4.74 11.72
CA ALA A 24 7.82 4.23 10.76
C ALA A 24 6.55 5.09 10.76
N LYS A 25 6.03 5.38 11.94
CA LYS A 25 4.86 6.25 12.10
C LYS A 25 5.10 7.63 11.51
N LYS A 26 6.26 8.22 11.76
CA LYS A 26 6.59 9.54 11.22
C LYS A 26 6.60 9.55 9.70
N LYS A 27 7.21 8.55 9.06
CA LYS A 27 7.21 8.43 7.60
C LYS A 27 5.79 8.36 7.04
N LEU A 28 4.94 7.57 7.69
CA LEU A 28 3.55 7.40 7.26
C LEU A 28 2.75 8.71 7.43
N ILE A 29 2.92 9.39 8.56
CA ILE A 29 2.26 10.67 8.84
C ILE A 29 2.71 11.73 7.84
N ASP A 30 4.01 11.88 7.63
CA ASP A 30 4.55 12.89 6.74
C ASP A 30 4.04 12.73 5.31
N ASN A 31 4.01 11.50 4.81
CA ASN A 31 3.49 11.20 3.48
C ASN A 31 1.99 11.49 3.36
N THR A 32 1.22 11.09 4.36
CA THR A 32 -0.24 11.31 4.36
C THR A 32 -0.59 12.79 4.52
N LYS A 33 0.12 13.49 5.38
CA LYS A 33 -0.05 14.94 5.54
C LYS A 33 0.22 15.68 4.24
N ALA A 34 1.30 15.36 3.55
CA ALA A 34 1.61 15.94 2.25
C ALA A 34 0.49 15.68 1.25
N PHE A 35 -0.04 14.47 1.22
CA PHE A 35 -1.15 14.10 0.34
C PHE A 35 -2.41 14.92 0.61
N VAL A 36 -2.80 15.02 1.87
CA VAL A 36 -3.99 15.77 2.29
C VAL A 36 -3.84 17.27 1.98
N GLU A 37 -2.63 17.81 2.11
CA GLU A 37 -2.34 19.20 1.80
C GLU A 37 -2.16 19.50 0.31
N GLY A 38 -2.33 18.50 -0.55
CA GLY A 38 -2.19 18.68 -2.00
C GLY A 38 -0.76 18.73 -2.49
N LYS A 39 0.20 18.35 -1.66
CA LYS A 39 1.61 18.26 -2.00
C LYS A 39 1.94 16.88 -2.58
N LYS A 40 3.13 16.77 -3.19
CA LYS A 40 3.59 15.50 -3.75
C LYS A 40 3.68 14.44 -2.65
N ALA A 41 3.04 13.29 -2.89
CA ALA A 41 3.05 12.14 -1.99
C ALA A 41 3.14 10.85 -2.81
N ASN A 42 3.49 9.75 -2.14
CA ASN A 42 3.77 8.48 -2.81
C ASN A 42 2.87 7.38 -2.28
N ASN A 43 2.70 6.33 -3.09
CA ASN A 43 2.13 5.08 -2.61
C ASN A 43 3.05 4.49 -1.52
N CYS A 44 2.46 3.90 -0.50
CA CYS A 44 3.21 3.35 0.63
C CYS A 44 3.04 1.83 0.74
N LEU A 45 4.14 1.14 0.97
CA LEU A 45 4.13 -0.26 1.34
C LEU A 45 4.66 -0.39 2.78
N LEU A 46 3.81 -0.87 3.68
CA LEU A 46 4.17 -1.17 5.07
C LEU A 46 4.44 -2.66 5.18
N PHE A 47 5.63 -3.03 5.61
CA PHE A 47 6.00 -4.44 5.69
C PHE A 47 6.63 -4.76 7.04
N GLY A 48 6.56 -6.02 7.44
CA GLY A 48 7.07 -6.49 8.71
C GLY A 48 6.23 -7.63 9.26
N ASP A 49 6.55 -8.07 10.48
CA ASP A 49 5.86 -9.18 11.13
C ASP A 49 4.38 -8.85 11.42
N ALA A 50 3.55 -9.89 11.48
CA ALA A 50 2.17 -9.75 11.93
C ALA A 50 2.12 -9.20 13.36
N GLY A 51 1.10 -8.42 13.67
CA GLY A 51 0.92 -7.88 15.01
C GLY A 51 1.79 -6.69 15.37
N THR A 52 2.45 -6.07 14.38
CA THR A 52 3.31 -4.89 14.61
C THR A 52 2.57 -3.55 14.46
N GLY A 53 1.28 -3.58 14.15
CA GLY A 53 0.47 -2.36 14.07
C GLY A 53 0.41 -1.72 12.70
N LYS A 54 0.79 -2.41 11.62
CA LYS A 54 0.71 -1.87 10.24
C LYS A 54 -0.69 -1.42 9.88
N SER A 55 -1.65 -2.33 9.94
CA SER A 55 -3.05 -2.05 9.61
C SER A 55 -3.64 -1.01 10.56
N SER A 56 -3.35 -1.11 11.85
CA SER A 56 -3.82 -0.16 12.86
C SER A 56 -3.29 1.24 12.59
N SER A 57 -2.05 1.37 12.15
CA SER A 57 -1.46 2.67 11.80
C SER A 57 -2.16 3.32 10.62
N ILE A 58 -2.50 2.55 9.59
CA ILE A 58 -3.23 3.07 8.43
C ILE A 58 -4.63 3.54 8.85
N LYS A 59 -5.32 2.75 9.66
CA LYS A 59 -6.65 3.14 10.17
C LYS A 59 -6.61 4.37 11.07
N ALA A 60 -5.58 4.49 11.90
CA ALA A 60 -5.39 5.67 12.75
C ALA A 60 -5.17 6.94 11.93
N ILE A 61 -4.45 6.83 10.83
CA ILE A 61 -4.25 7.95 9.90
C ILE A 61 -5.56 8.40 9.27
N LEU A 62 -6.42 7.46 8.89
CA LEU A 62 -7.73 7.81 8.37
C LEU A 62 -8.52 8.62 9.40
N ASN A 63 -8.51 8.21 10.67
CA ASN A 63 -9.18 8.96 11.74
C ASN A 63 -8.60 10.36 11.91
N GLN A 64 -7.28 10.48 11.86
CA GLN A 64 -6.60 11.75 12.08
C GLN A 64 -6.92 12.80 11.01
N TYR A 65 -7.02 12.37 9.74
CA TYR A 65 -7.20 13.28 8.61
C TYR A 65 -8.60 13.25 8.00
N TYR A 66 -9.53 12.51 8.60
CA TYR A 66 -10.89 12.40 8.08
C TYR A 66 -11.57 13.76 7.91
N ASP A 67 -11.46 14.62 8.91
CA ASP A 67 -12.05 15.96 8.89
C ASP A 67 -11.41 16.87 7.83
N GLN A 68 -10.22 16.52 7.37
CA GLN A 68 -9.53 17.24 6.30
C GLN A 68 -9.81 16.65 4.91
N GLY A 69 -10.77 15.75 4.81
CA GLY A 69 -11.21 15.19 3.54
C GLY A 69 -10.55 13.87 3.13
N LEU A 70 -9.83 13.21 4.05
CA LEU A 70 -9.26 11.91 3.75
C LEU A 70 -10.33 10.82 3.82
N ARG A 71 -10.34 9.94 2.82
CA ARG A 71 -11.25 8.79 2.74
C ARG A 71 -10.44 7.55 2.40
N MET A 72 -10.93 6.39 2.78
CA MET A 72 -10.25 5.12 2.54
C MET A 72 -11.19 4.12 1.90
N ILE A 73 -10.69 3.42 0.89
CA ILE A 73 -11.41 2.33 0.23
C ILE A 73 -10.55 1.08 0.39
N GLU A 74 -11.07 0.06 1.05
CA GLU A 74 -10.39 -1.22 1.17
C GLU A 74 -10.67 -2.07 -0.06
N VAL A 75 -9.63 -2.58 -0.69
CA VAL A 75 -9.72 -3.43 -1.87
C VAL A 75 -9.01 -4.74 -1.59
N TYR A 76 -9.74 -5.84 -1.77
CA TYR A 76 -9.21 -7.19 -1.59
C TYR A 76 -8.63 -7.72 -2.90
N LYS A 77 -7.76 -8.72 -2.79
CA LYS A 77 -7.07 -9.31 -3.94
C LYS A 77 -8.01 -9.68 -5.09
N HIS A 78 -9.14 -10.31 -4.80
CA HIS A 78 -10.10 -10.71 -5.84
C HIS A 78 -10.78 -9.52 -6.54
N GLN A 79 -10.63 -8.32 -6.00
CA GLN A 79 -11.18 -7.08 -6.56
C GLN A 79 -10.14 -6.25 -7.34
N PHE A 80 -8.89 -6.70 -7.44
CA PHE A 80 -7.85 -5.94 -8.15
C PHE A 80 -8.20 -5.70 -9.62
N LYS A 81 -8.94 -6.61 -10.24
CA LYS A 81 -9.45 -6.44 -11.60
C LYS A 81 -10.35 -5.20 -11.74
N ASP A 82 -10.96 -4.74 -10.65
CA ASP A 82 -11.88 -3.60 -10.64
C ASP A 82 -11.21 -2.28 -10.23
N LEU A 83 -9.88 -2.27 -10.02
CA LEU A 83 -9.16 -1.08 -9.56
C LEU A 83 -9.37 0.13 -10.47
N ASN A 84 -9.32 -0.05 -11.80
CA ASN A 84 -9.54 1.04 -12.72
C ASN A 84 -10.95 1.62 -12.59
N ASP A 85 -11.96 0.77 -12.39
CA ASP A 85 -13.34 1.20 -12.19
C ASP A 85 -13.51 1.95 -10.87
N VAL A 86 -12.86 1.48 -9.80
CA VAL A 86 -12.86 2.17 -8.51
C VAL A 86 -12.26 3.56 -8.66
N ILE A 87 -11.10 3.66 -9.29
CA ILE A 87 -10.43 4.95 -9.51
C ILE A 87 -11.31 5.88 -10.36
N ALA A 88 -11.95 5.36 -11.41
CA ALA A 88 -12.83 6.14 -12.25
C ALA A 88 -14.01 6.74 -11.47
N GLN A 89 -14.52 6.03 -10.46
CA GLN A 89 -15.63 6.51 -9.64
C GLN A 89 -15.24 7.61 -8.65
N ILE A 90 -13.96 7.66 -8.23
CA ILE A 90 -13.52 8.59 -7.17
C ILE A 90 -12.68 9.75 -7.66
N LYS A 91 -12.11 9.67 -8.86
CA LYS A 91 -11.15 10.66 -9.38
C LYS A 91 -11.68 12.08 -9.46
N ASN A 92 -12.99 12.26 -9.64
CA ASN A 92 -13.62 13.57 -9.77
C ASN A 92 -14.30 14.04 -8.48
N ARG A 93 -14.21 13.25 -7.41
CA ARG A 93 -14.78 13.63 -6.12
C ARG A 93 -13.83 14.56 -5.36
N ASN A 94 -14.40 15.45 -4.59
CA ASN A 94 -13.64 16.46 -3.84
C ASN A 94 -13.10 15.92 -2.49
N TYR A 95 -12.47 14.74 -2.55
CA TYR A 95 -11.85 14.10 -1.40
C TYR A 95 -10.49 13.54 -1.81
N LYS A 96 -9.65 13.26 -0.82
CA LYS A 96 -8.41 12.52 -0.98
C LYS A 96 -8.67 11.08 -0.60
N PHE A 97 -8.34 10.14 -1.47
CA PHE A 97 -8.64 8.72 -1.27
C PHE A 97 -7.37 7.89 -1.12
N ILE A 98 -7.35 7.05 -0.11
CA ILE A 98 -6.36 6.00 0.02
C ILE A 98 -7.04 4.67 -0.32
N ILE A 99 -6.52 3.99 -1.34
CA ILE A 99 -6.91 2.61 -1.63
C ILE A 99 -6.03 1.71 -0.77
N TYR A 100 -6.66 1.02 0.17
CA TYR A 100 -5.98 0.20 1.16
C TYR A 100 -6.04 -1.26 0.76
N MET A 101 -4.87 -1.91 0.74
CA MET A 101 -4.72 -3.33 0.42
C MET A 101 -4.02 -4.02 1.58
N ASP A 102 -4.76 -4.87 2.31
CA ASP A 102 -4.22 -5.57 3.46
C ASP A 102 -3.58 -6.88 3.05
N ASP A 103 -2.42 -7.16 3.63
CA ASP A 103 -1.73 -8.44 3.51
C ASP A 103 -1.42 -8.85 2.08
N LEU A 104 -0.72 -8.00 1.33
CA LEU A 104 -0.21 -8.37 0.02
C LEU A 104 0.85 -9.46 0.15
N SER A 105 0.72 -10.49 -0.67
CA SER A 105 1.73 -11.52 -0.82
C SER A 105 2.43 -11.37 -2.17
N PHE A 106 3.74 -11.24 -2.15
CA PHE A 106 4.55 -11.12 -3.36
C PHE A 106 5.14 -12.47 -3.81
N GLU A 107 4.75 -13.57 -3.16
CA GLU A 107 5.30 -14.89 -3.47
C GLU A 107 4.82 -15.46 -4.80
N GLU A 108 3.58 -15.18 -5.15
CA GLU A 108 2.98 -15.71 -6.36
C GLU A 108 2.51 -14.57 -7.24
N PHE A 109 3.04 -14.51 -8.47
CA PHE A 109 2.54 -13.61 -9.49
C PHE A 109 1.29 -14.20 -10.11
N GLU A 110 0.19 -14.07 -9.40
CA GLU A 110 -1.12 -14.39 -9.94
C GLU A 110 -1.60 -13.25 -10.85
N ILE A 111 -2.61 -13.55 -11.66
CA ILE A 111 -3.15 -12.58 -12.61
C ILE A 111 -3.62 -11.28 -11.92
N GLU A 112 -4.05 -11.37 -10.67
CA GLU A 112 -4.52 -10.23 -9.88
C GLU A 112 -3.41 -9.17 -9.69
N TYR A 113 -2.16 -9.60 -9.53
CA TYR A 113 -1.04 -8.68 -9.38
C TYR A 113 -0.71 -7.92 -10.66
N LYS A 114 -1.08 -8.46 -11.82
CA LYS A 114 -0.92 -7.74 -13.10
C LYS A 114 -1.81 -6.50 -13.14
N TYR A 115 -3.02 -6.60 -12.60
CA TYR A 115 -3.91 -5.44 -12.49
C TYR A 115 -3.35 -4.38 -11.56
N LEU A 116 -2.83 -4.80 -10.39
CA LEU A 116 -2.20 -3.90 -9.44
C LEU A 116 -0.98 -3.20 -10.06
N LYS A 117 -0.11 -3.96 -10.70
CA LYS A 117 1.08 -3.43 -11.37
C LYS A 117 0.72 -2.39 -12.42
N ALA A 118 -0.28 -2.67 -13.25
CA ALA A 118 -0.73 -1.75 -14.29
C ALA A 118 -1.21 -0.41 -13.68
N VAL A 119 -1.95 -0.46 -12.59
CA VAL A 119 -2.43 0.75 -11.90
C VAL A 119 -1.28 1.53 -11.27
N ILE A 120 -0.36 0.84 -10.59
CA ILE A 120 0.79 1.48 -9.93
C ILE A 120 1.75 2.11 -10.94
N GLU A 121 1.98 1.46 -12.07
CA GLU A 121 2.83 1.98 -13.14
C GLU A 121 2.17 3.10 -13.95
N GLY A 122 0.89 3.33 -13.74
CA GLY A 122 0.16 4.41 -14.42
C GLY A 122 -0.45 4.05 -15.75
N GLY A 123 -0.19 2.86 -16.31
CA GLY A 123 -0.80 2.38 -17.55
C GLY A 123 -0.83 3.44 -18.66
N LEU A 124 -1.93 3.49 -19.41
CA LEU A 124 -2.18 4.51 -20.43
C LEU A 124 -2.73 5.82 -19.82
N GLU A 125 -3.26 5.76 -18.61
CA GLU A 125 -3.79 6.93 -17.91
C GLU A 125 -2.98 7.16 -16.63
N LYS A 126 -2.58 8.41 -16.42
CA LYS A 126 -1.90 8.81 -15.19
C LYS A 126 -2.85 8.65 -14.01
N LYS A 127 -2.34 8.11 -12.90
CA LYS A 127 -3.10 8.01 -11.66
C LYS A 127 -3.56 9.41 -11.21
N PRO A 128 -4.83 9.60 -10.82
CA PRO A 128 -5.32 10.89 -10.35
C PRO A 128 -4.57 11.38 -9.12
N ASP A 129 -4.42 12.69 -9.00
CA ASP A 129 -3.70 13.32 -7.87
C ASP A 129 -4.40 13.13 -6.52
N ASN A 130 -5.68 12.75 -6.53
CA ASN A 130 -6.45 12.53 -5.30
C ASN A 130 -6.50 11.08 -4.85
N VAL A 131 -5.65 10.20 -5.41
CA VAL A 131 -5.64 8.76 -5.08
C VAL A 131 -4.22 8.30 -4.76
N LEU A 132 -4.05 7.63 -3.63
CA LEU A 132 -2.83 6.88 -3.29
C LEU A 132 -3.18 5.44 -2.93
N ILE A 133 -2.22 4.55 -3.09
CA ILE A 133 -2.34 3.15 -2.70
C ILE A 133 -1.45 2.91 -1.48
N TYR A 134 -2.06 2.44 -0.40
CA TYR A 134 -1.37 1.99 0.81
C TYR A 134 -1.60 0.50 0.98
N ALA A 135 -0.52 -0.24 1.08
CA ALA A 135 -0.57 -1.70 1.22
C ALA A 135 0.24 -2.15 2.42
N THR A 136 -0.18 -3.27 3.00
CA THR A 136 0.60 -3.94 4.05
C THR A 136 1.07 -5.30 3.55
N SER A 137 2.19 -5.76 4.08
CA SER A 137 2.68 -7.12 3.86
C SER A 137 3.25 -7.66 5.18
N ASN A 138 2.84 -8.88 5.54
CA ASN A 138 3.30 -9.52 6.77
C ASN A 138 4.67 -10.17 6.62
N ARG A 139 5.31 -10.01 5.47
CA ARG A 139 6.58 -10.64 5.22
C ARG A 139 7.72 -9.77 5.69
N ARG A 140 8.26 -10.14 6.85
CA ARG A 140 9.41 -9.50 7.49
C ARG A 140 10.60 -9.34 6.54
N HIS A 141 10.79 -10.34 5.68
CA HIS A 141 11.97 -10.42 4.82
C HIS A 141 11.65 -10.26 3.34
N LEU A 142 10.54 -9.59 3.01
CA LEU A 142 10.12 -9.43 1.62
C LEU A 142 11.28 -8.99 0.71
N ILE A 143 11.99 -7.94 1.10
CA ILE A 143 13.12 -7.42 0.33
C ILE A 143 14.30 -8.37 0.43
N ARG A 144 14.59 -8.92 1.62
CA ARG A 144 15.68 -9.88 1.82
C ARG A 144 15.43 -11.19 1.09
N GLU A 145 14.21 -11.73 1.15
CA GLU A 145 13.84 -12.93 0.40
C GLU A 145 13.99 -12.72 -1.09
N THR A 146 13.62 -11.55 -1.58
CA THR A 146 13.76 -11.20 -2.98
C THR A 146 15.23 -11.13 -3.38
N PHE A 147 16.10 -10.56 -2.54
CA PHE A 147 17.56 -10.55 -2.78
C PHE A 147 18.19 -11.93 -2.59
N LYS A 148 17.73 -12.71 -1.62
CA LYS A 148 18.18 -14.09 -1.42
C LYS A 148 17.82 -14.97 -2.61
N ASP A 149 16.60 -14.83 -3.13
CA ASP A 149 16.19 -15.48 -4.38
C ASP A 149 17.12 -15.11 -5.53
N LYS A 150 17.70 -13.93 -5.49
CA LYS A 150 18.65 -13.45 -6.50
C LYS A 150 20.05 -14.07 -6.32
N GLU A 151 20.46 -14.37 -5.08
CA GLU A 151 21.73 -15.04 -4.78
C GLU A 151 21.70 -16.55 -5.01
N ASP A 152 20.60 -17.22 -4.68
CA ASP A 152 20.41 -18.66 -4.83
C ASP A 152 20.24 -19.09 -6.30
N ARG A 153 20.42 -18.18 -7.22
CA ARG A 153 19.93 -18.36 -8.58
C ARG A 153 20.89 -18.43 -9.69
N ASP A 154 22.01 -18.96 -9.49
CA ASP A 154 22.88 -19.30 -10.62
C ASP A 154 22.30 -20.44 -11.49
N GLU A 155 21.11 -20.95 -11.16
CA GLU A 155 20.62 -22.18 -11.76
C GLU A 155 19.38 -22.09 -12.66
N GLU A 156 18.54 -21.02 -12.64
CA GLU A 156 17.35 -20.97 -13.52
C GLU A 156 16.96 -19.56 -13.98
N LEU A 157 16.93 -19.37 -15.30
CA LEU A 157 16.51 -18.12 -15.95
C LEU A 157 15.09 -17.67 -15.61
N HIS A 158 14.17 -18.59 -15.28
CA HIS A 158 12.78 -18.28 -14.94
C HIS A 158 12.65 -17.58 -13.60
N THR A 159 13.50 -17.90 -12.63
CA THR A 159 13.53 -17.27 -11.32
C THR A 159 13.97 -15.82 -11.40
N ASN A 160 14.81 -15.46 -12.36
CA ASN A 160 15.27 -14.08 -12.57
C ASN A 160 14.12 -13.15 -12.94
N ASP A 161 13.25 -13.56 -13.86
CA ASP A 161 12.12 -12.74 -14.29
C ASP A 161 11.12 -12.52 -13.16
N THR A 162 10.82 -13.56 -12.38
CA THR A 162 9.91 -13.47 -11.21
C THR A 162 10.44 -12.52 -10.15
N VAL A 163 11.75 -12.58 -9.87
CA VAL A 163 12.37 -11.70 -8.88
C VAL A 163 12.41 -10.26 -9.39
N GLN A 164 12.74 -10.06 -10.66
CA GLN A 164 12.72 -8.73 -11.27
C GLN A 164 11.32 -8.12 -11.21
N GLU A 165 10.28 -8.91 -11.45
CA GLU A 165 8.90 -8.45 -11.33
C GLU A 165 8.53 -8.07 -9.91
N LYS A 166 8.92 -8.89 -8.90
CA LYS A 166 8.70 -8.59 -7.48
C LYS A 166 9.41 -7.29 -7.09
N LEU A 167 10.68 -7.14 -7.44
CA LEU A 167 11.46 -5.93 -7.15
C LEU A 167 10.86 -4.70 -7.84
N SER A 168 10.42 -4.85 -9.07
CA SER A 168 9.79 -3.78 -9.83
C SER A 168 8.50 -3.32 -9.14
N LEU A 169 7.67 -4.27 -8.68
CA LEU A 169 6.43 -3.93 -8.00
C LEU A 169 6.69 -3.23 -6.66
N VAL A 170 7.62 -3.76 -5.86
CA VAL A 170 8.03 -3.13 -4.59
C VAL A 170 8.58 -1.72 -4.83
N ALA A 171 9.42 -1.55 -5.85
CA ALA A 171 10.03 -0.26 -6.17
C ALA A 171 9.00 0.79 -6.63
N ARG A 172 7.87 0.37 -7.19
CA ARG A 172 6.79 1.27 -7.63
C ARG A 172 5.98 1.85 -6.47
N PHE A 173 6.06 1.23 -5.29
CA PHE A 173 5.66 1.92 -4.07
C PHE A 173 6.77 2.92 -3.75
N GLY A 174 6.53 4.19 -3.92
CA GLY A 174 7.55 5.23 -3.73
C GLY A 174 8.09 5.32 -2.31
N VAL A 175 7.34 4.83 -1.33
CA VAL A 175 7.75 4.78 0.07
C VAL A 175 7.53 3.37 0.61
N THR A 176 8.59 2.76 1.16
CA THR A 176 8.49 1.50 1.90
C THR A 176 8.80 1.77 3.37
N ILE A 177 7.95 1.27 4.26
CA ILE A 177 8.05 1.50 5.69
C ILE A 177 8.12 0.17 6.42
N TYR A 178 9.20 -0.04 7.17
CA TYR A 178 9.42 -1.26 7.91
C TYR A 178 8.90 -1.15 9.34
N PHE A 179 8.00 -2.06 9.71
CA PHE A 179 7.50 -2.25 11.05
C PHE A 179 8.13 -3.51 11.65
N GLY A 180 9.31 -3.36 12.18
CA GLY A 180 10.06 -4.47 12.77
C GLY A 180 10.70 -4.06 14.08
N LYS A 181 11.20 -5.05 14.81
CA LYS A 181 11.97 -4.76 16.03
C LYS A 181 13.28 -4.10 15.61
N PRO A 182 13.71 -3.05 16.29
CA PRO A 182 15.06 -2.54 16.08
C PRO A 182 16.07 -3.63 16.43
N ASP A 183 17.04 -3.81 15.57
CA ASP A 183 18.15 -4.74 15.82
C ASP A 183 18.99 -4.25 17.01
#